data_ceb2e03913b512071a5bd363a3260c45
#
_entry.id   ceb2e03913b512071a5bd363a3260c45
#
_cell.length_a   1.000
_cell.length_b   1.000
_cell.length_c   1.000
_cell.angle_alpha   90.00
_cell.angle_beta   90.00
_cell.angle_gamma   90.00
#
_symmetry.space_group_name_H-M   'P 1'
#
loop_
_entity.id
_entity.type
_entity.pdbx_description
1 polymer ?
#
loop_
_entity_poly.entity_id
_entity_poly.type
_entity_poly.pdbx_seq_one_letter_code
_entity_poly.pdbx_strand_id
1 'polypeptide(L)'
;MVFVTRLPAQRTALESAEEQYDWWRSAACREADPELFFPVAAHGPGAREVARAKAICAACLVRRQCLQYALATHQLHGVWGGTSEDERQLQARRDREREQRDRRDSRRPARAEPGGNGVRGRGSRIRSI
;
A
#
# COMPACT_ATOMS: atom_id res chain seq x y z
N MET A 1 41.06 -22.71 11.39
CA MET A 1 40.10 -21.96 10.55
C MET A 1 38.86 -21.70 11.38
N VAL A 2 38.65 -20.49 11.79
CA VAL A 2 37.45 -20.10 12.55
C VAL A 2 36.40 -19.69 11.54
N PHE A 3 35.39 -20.54 11.33
CA PHE A 3 34.20 -20.15 10.59
C PHE A 3 33.39 -19.18 11.48
N VAL A 4 33.49 -17.89 11.21
CA VAL A 4 32.57 -16.90 11.78
C VAL A 4 31.25 -17.08 11.06
N THR A 5 30.37 -17.88 11.63
CA THR A 5 28.97 -17.93 11.20
C THR A 5 28.35 -16.58 11.53
N ARG A 6 28.30 -15.70 10.55
CA ARG A 6 27.55 -14.44 10.67
C ARG A 6 26.08 -14.79 10.87
N LEU A 7 25.57 -14.55 12.06
CA LEU A 7 24.15 -14.66 12.37
C LEU A 7 23.36 -13.70 11.47
N PRO A 8 22.22 -14.14 10.89
CA PRO A 8 21.43 -13.32 9.94
C PRO A 8 20.72 -12.12 10.57
N ALA A 9 20.91 -11.87 11.86
CA ALA A 9 20.15 -10.86 12.62
C ALA A 9 20.80 -9.47 12.71
N GLN A 10 21.94 -9.25 12.02
CA GLN A 10 22.61 -7.94 12.06
C GLN A 10 22.88 -7.39 10.65
N ARG A 11 21.82 -7.29 9.86
CA ARG A 11 21.85 -6.34 8.77
C ARG A 11 21.81 -4.95 9.38
N THR A 12 22.88 -4.21 9.22
CA THR A 12 22.94 -2.82 9.68
C THR A 12 21.90 -1.97 8.95
N ALA A 13 21.38 -0.94 9.60
CA ALA A 13 20.42 -0.02 8.99
C ALA A 13 20.93 0.58 7.66
N LEU A 14 22.26 0.66 7.49
CA LEU A 14 22.93 1.11 6.26
C LEU A 14 22.76 0.11 5.10
N GLU A 15 22.92 -1.20 5.34
CA GLU A 15 22.70 -2.22 4.31
C GLU A 15 21.26 -2.26 3.85
N SER A 16 20.31 -2.05 4.76
CA SER A 16 18.89 -1.96 4.43
C SER A 16 18.57 -0.70 3.59
N ALA A 17 19.25 0.41 3.84
CA ALA A 17 19.08 1.63 3.07
C ALA A 17 19.67 1.51 1.66
N GLU A 18 20.80 0.85 1.51
CA GLU A 18 21.42 0.60 0.18
C GLU A 18 20.57 -0.36 -0.65
N GLU A 19 20.03 -1.42 -0.07
CA GLU A 19 19.09 -2.32 -0.74
C GLU A 19 17.79 -1.61 -1.15
N GLN A 20 17.31 -0.66 -0.35
CA GLN A 20 16.14 0.16 -0.69
C GLN A 20 16.43 1.17 -1.79
N TYR A 21 17.66 1.63 -1.90
CA TYR A 21 18.04 2.65 -2.89
C TYR A 21 18.33 2.06 -4.27
N ASP A 22 18.81 0.82 -4.35
CA ASP A 22 19.27 0.19 -5.58
C ASP A 22 18.26 -0.78 -6.25
N TRP A 23 17.02 -0.80 -5.79
CA TRP A 23 15.98 -1.70 -6.32
C TRP A 23 15.80 -1.56 -7.84
N TRP A 24 15.94 -0.36 -8.37
CA TRP A 24 15.77 -0.08 -9.80
C TRP A 24 16.76 -0.82 -10.70
N ARG A 25 17.89 -1.27 -10.18
CA ARG A 25 18.87 -2.06 -10.92
C ARG A 25 18.34 -3.42 -11.36
N SER A 26 17.38 -3.96 -10.62
CA SER A 26 16.71 -5.23 -10.93
C SER A 26 15.43 -5.04 -11.74
N ALA A 27 15.12 -3.83 -12.19
CA ALA A 27 13.92 -3.54 -12.96
C ALA A 27 13.99 -4.13 -14.37
N ALA A 28 12.94 -4.84 -14.78
CA ALA A 28 12.85 -5.45 -16.11
C ALA A 28 12.82 -4.39 -17.24
N CYS A 29 12.35 -3.18 -16.96
CA CYS A 29 12.27 -2.09 -17.92
C CYS A 29 13.63 -1.50 -18.33
N ARG A 30 14.71 -1.84 -17.66
CA ARG A 30 16.06 -1.33 -18.01
C ARG A 30 16.50 -1.71 -19.42
N GLU A 31 16.06 -2.85 -19.93
CA GLU A 31 16.38 -3.35 -21.25
C GLU A 31 15.27 -3.07 -22.28
N ALA A 32 14.19 -2.46 -21.85
CA ALA A 32 13.06 -2.09 -22.69
C ALA A 32 13.19 -0.64 -23.21
N ASP A 33 12.44 -0.33 -24.25
CA ASP A 33 12.33 1.03 -24.75
C ASP A 33 11.64 1.93 -23.71
N PRO A 34 12.33 2.98 -23.20
CA PRO A 34 11.77 3.87 -22.19
C PRO A 34 10.51 4.61 -22.66
N GLU A 35 10.34 4.84 -23.94
CA GLU A 35 9.17 5.53 -24.49
C GLU A 35 7.87 4.76 -24.26
N LEU A 36 7.93 3.43 -24.14
CA LEU A 36 6.76 2.61 -23.80
C LEU A 36 6.16 2.99 -22.45
N PHE A 37 6.99 3.43 -21.52
CA PHE A 37 6.59 3.75 -20.14
C PHE A 37 6.11 5.20 -19.99
N PHE A 38 6.35 6.05 -20.97
CA PHE A 38 5.96 7.45 -20.96
C PHE A 38 5.24 7.85 -22.25
N PRO A 39 4.10 7.21 -22.56
CA PRO A 39 3.34 7.57 -23.75
C PRO A 39 2.80 8.99 -23.66
N VAL A 40 2.74 9.68 -24.78
CA VAL A 40 2.22 11.06 -24.85
C VAL A 40 0.77 11.14 -24.42
N ALA A 41 0.00 10.09 -24.67
CA ALA A 41 -1.38 9.96 -24.22
C ALA A 41 -1.65 8.52 -23.76
N ALA A 42 -2.24 8.36 -22.58
CA ALA A 42 -2.59 7.05 -22.02
C ALA A 42 -3.77 6.39 -22.75
N HIS A 43 -4.51 7.14 -23.55
CA HIS A 43 -5.68 6.72 -24.29
C HIS A 43 -5.44 6.75 -25.80
N GLY A 44 -6.26 6.01 -26.57
CA GLY A 44 -6.10 5.93 -28.01
C GLY A 44 -4.82 5.18 -28.42
N PRO A 45 -3.95 5.75 -29.27
CA PRO A 45 -2.70 5.10 -29.71
C PRO A 45 -1.77 4.73 -28.55
N GLY A 46 -1.71 5.56 -27.51
CA GLY A 46 -0.89 5.32 -26.31
C GLY A 46 -1.37 4.16 -25.43
N ALA A 47 -2.62 3.72 -25.57
CA ALA A 47 -3.14 2.60 -24.79
C ALA A 47 -2.39 1.29 -25.07
N ARG A 48 -1.93 1.08 -26.30
CA ARG A 48 -1.10 -0.09 -26.66
C ARG A 48 0.26 -0.05 -25.99
N GLU A 49 0.87 1.10 -25.94
CA GLU A 49 2.17 1.32 -25.27
C GLU A 49 2.04 1.07 -23.78
N VAL A 50 1.00 1.59 -23.15
CA VAL A 50 0.68 1.32 -21.73
C VAL A 50 0.53 -0.18 -21.49
N ALA A 51 -0.23 -0.89 -22.32
CA ALA A 51 -0.44 -2.32 -22.19
C ALA A 51 0.87 -3.12 -22.32
N ARG A 52 1.74 -2.75 -23.25
CA ARG A 52 3.06 -3.36 -23.43
C ARG A 52 3.98 -3.09 -22.23
N ALA A 53 3.99 -1.87 -21.72
CA ALA A 53 4.73 -1.52 -20.51
C ALA A 53 4.26 -2.31 -19.30
N LYS A 54 2.95 -2.42 -19.09
CA LYS A 54 2.37 -3.24 -18.01
C LYS A 54 2.74 -4.71 -18.13
N ALA A 55 2.81 -5.26 -19.33
CA ALA A 55 3.22 -6.64 -19.56
C ALA A 55 4.69 -6.87 -19.12
N ILE A 56 5.57 -5.92 -19.36
CA ILE A 56 6.96 -5.96 -18.87
C ILE A 56 6.98 -5.89 -17.34
N CYS A 57 6.20 -5.00 -16.74
CA CYS A 57 6.08 -4.89 -15.29
C CYS A 57 5.53 -6.16 -14.63
N ALA A 58 4.68 -6.92 -15.30
CA ALA A 58 4.11 -8.16 -14.77
C ALA A 58 5.19 -9.21 -14.46
N ALA A 59 6.28 -9.24 -15.21
CA ALA A 59 7.43 -10.12 -15.00
C ALA A 59 8.55 -9.46 -14.16
N CYS A 60 8.38 -8.22 -13.73
CA CYS A 60 9.40 -7.47 -13.01
C CYS A 60 9.49 -7.91 -11.55
N LEU A 61 10.69 -8.23 -11.08
CA LEU A 61 10.94 -8.66 -9.70
C LEU A 61 10.75 -7.54 -8.67
N VAL A 62 10.90 -6.29 -9.07
CA VAL A 62 10.82 -5.10 -8.23
C VAL A 62 9.56 -4.26 -8.48
N ARG A 63 8.55 -4.87 -9.04
CA ARG A 63 7.26 -4.22 -9.35
C ARG A 63 6.66 -3.49 -8.16
N ARG A 64 6.64 -4.14 -6.98
CA ARG A 64 6.10 -3.56 -5.75
C ARG A 64 6.89 -2.35 -5.28
N GLN A 65 8.21 -2.45 -5.23
CA GLN A 65 9.10 -1.35 -4.84
C GLN A 65 8.96 -0.16 -5.80
N CYS A 66 8.84 -0.43 -7.09
CA CYS A 66 8.62 0.58 -8.12
C CYS A 66 7.31 1.34 -7.90
N LEU A 67 6.21 0.63 -7.62
CA LEU A 67 4.92 1.26 -7.33
C LEU A 67 4.96 2.08 -6.04
N GLN A 68 5.55 1.54 -4.98
CA GLN A 68 5.71 2.26 -3.71
C GLN A 68 6.52 3.54 -3.89
N TYR A 69 7.60 3.49 -4.66
CA TYR A 69 8.40 4.67 -4.99
C TYR A 69 7.57 5.72 -5.75
N ALA A 70 6.82 5.30 -6.76
CA ALA A 70 5.98 6.21 -7.55
C ALA A 70 4.90 6.89 -6.70
N LEU A 71 4.27 6.17 -5.80
CA LEU A 71 3.27 6.73 -4.88
C LEU A 71 3.88 7.67 -3.85
N ALA A 72 5.02 7.29 -3.27
CA ALA A 72 5.72 8.11 -2.26
C ALA A 72 6.30 9.41 -2.83
N THR A 73 6.76 9.38 -4.07
CA THR A 73 7.35 10.53 -4.76
C THR A 73 6.38 11.28 -5.68
N HIS A 74 5.10 10.90 -5.66
CA HIS A 74 4.05 11.51 -6.47
C HIS A 74 4.38 11.56 -7.97
N GLN A 75 4.82 10.42 -8.53
CA GLN A 75 5.04 10.32 -9.97
C GLN A 75 3.71 10.36 -10.70
N LEU A 76 3.43 11.48 -11.35
CA LEU A 76 2.17 11.73 -12.05
C LEU A 76 2.14 11.04 -13.41
N HIS A 77 3.28 10.95 -14.10
CA HIS A 77 3.36 10.48 -15.46
C HIS A 77 4.00 9.09 -15.56
N GLY A 78 3.66 8.39 -16.63
CA GLY A 78 4.28 7.13 -16.99
C GLY A 78 3.69 5.89 -16.29
N VAL A 79 4.17 4.73 -16.73
CA VAL A 79 3.81 3.42 -16.16
C VAL A 79 4.86 3.05 -15.11
N TRP A 80 4.42 2.84 -13.89
CA TRP A 80 5.24 2.50 -12.74
C TRP A 80 4.66 1.27 -12.02
N GLY A 81 5.50 0.28 -11.79
CA GLY A 81 5.08 -0.91 -11.04
C GLY A 81 3.83 -1.59 -11.60
N GLY A 82 3.64 -1.56 -12.91
CA GLY A 82 2.48 -2.14 -13.59
C GLY A 82 1.21 -1.30 -13.48
N THR A 83 1.30 -0.04 -13.06
CA THR A 83 0.17 0.88 -12.97
C THR A 83 0.30 2.04 -13.94
N SER A 84 -0.80 2.42 -14.56
CA SER A 84 -0.90 3.63 -15.36
C SER A 84 -1.06 4.87 -14.48
N GLU A 85 -0.96 6.03 -15.09
CA GLU A 85 -1.19 7.32 -14.44
C GLU A 85 -2.55 7.39 -13.75
N ASP A 86 -3.62 7.06 -14.48
CA ASP A 86 -5.00 7.09 -13.95
C ASP A 86 -5.19 6.14 -12.77
N GLU A 87 -4.60 4.96 -12.85
CA GLU A 87 -4.67 3.96 -11.77
C GLU A 87 -3.97 4.48 -10.49
N ARG A 88 -2.84 5.12 -10.63
CA ARG A 88 -2.14 5.71 -9.46
C ARG A 88 -2.89 6.90 -8.87
N GLN A 89 -3.48 7.74 -9.71
CA GLN A 89 -4.32 8.85 -9.23
C GLN A 89 -5.52 8.32 -8.44
N LEU A 90 -6.17 7.28 -8.94
CA LEU A 90 -7.28 6.63 -8.25
C LEU A 90 -6.84 5.98 -6.94
N GLN A 91 -5.70 5.32 -6.91
CA GLN A 91 -5.12 4.72 -5.71
C GLN A 91 -4.83 5.80 -4.66
N ALA A 92 -4.13 6.86 -5.02
CA ALA A 92 -3.81 7.96 -4.12
C ALA A 92 -5.07 8.63 -3.54
N ARG A 93 -6.13 8.73 -4.33
CA ARG A 93 -7.42 9.24 -3.87
C ARG A 93 -8.06 8.33 -2.83
N ARG A 94 -8.09 7.02 -3.09
CA ARG A 94 -8.63 6.01 -2.16
C ARG A 94 -7.85 5.99 -0.83
N ASP A 95 -6.54 6.11 -0.90
CA ASP A 95 -5.69 6.12 0.29
C ASP A 95 -5.97 7.36 1.15
N ARG A 96 -6.13 8.53 0.55
CA ARG A 96 -6.53 9.76 1.26
C ARG A 96 -7.91 9.65 1.90
N GLU A 97 -8.88 9.08 1.20
CA GLU A 97 -10.24 8.88 1.73
C GLU A 97 -10.26 7.90 2.91
N ARG A 98 -9.44 6.84 2.85
CA ARG A 98 -9.24 5.89 3.94
C ARG A 98 -8.63 6.58 5.16
N GLU A 99 -7.56 7.31 4.96
CA GLU A 99 -6.88 8.03 6.03
C GLU A 99 -7.78 9.06 6.71
N GLN A 100 -8.59 9.79 5.95
CA GLN A 100 -9.57 10.71 6.51
C GLN A 100 -10.65 9.99 7.32
N ARG A 101 -11.08 8.82 6.88
CA ARG A 101 -12.05 7.98 7.58
C ARG A 101 -11.49 7.51 8.91
N ASP A 102 -10.28 6.97 8.90
CA ASP A 102 -9.58 6.49 10.09
C ASP A 102 -9.37 7.61 11.12
N ARG A 103 -9.01 8.80 10.66
CA ARG A 103 -8.88 10.00 11.52
C ARG A 103 -10.21 10.42 12.13
N ARG A 104 -11.32 10.30 11.41
CA ARG A 104 -12.66 10.59 11.94
C ARG A 104 -13.06 9.58 13.00
N ASP A 105 -12.84 8.30 12.74
CA ASP A 105 -13.17 7.22 13.65
C ASP A 105 -12.33 7.30 14.94
N SER A 106 -11.07 7.64 14.84
CA SER A 106 -10.18 7.85 16.00
C SER A 106 -10.59 9.05 16.87
N ARG A 107 -11.31 10.03 16.31
CA ARG A 107 -11.82 11.20 17.04
C ARG A 107 -13.22 10.98 17.62
N ARG A 108 -13.90 9.90 17.26
CA ARG A 108 -15.20 9.58 17.82
C ARG A 108 -15.05 9.19 19.29
N PRO A 109 -15.74 9.85 20.23
CA PRO A 109 -15.72 9.40 21.61
C PRO A 109 -16.30 7.97 21.67
N ALA A 110 -15.72 7.13 22.53
CA ALA A 110 -16.25 5.81 22.80
C ALA A 110 -17.75 5.92 23.10
N ARG A 111 -18.61 5.19 22.36
CA ARG A 111 -20.02 5.12 22.68
C ARG A 111 -20.12 4.67 24.14
N ALA A 112 -20.73 5.52 24.98
CA ALA A 112 -21.12 5.08 26.32
C ALA A 112 -22.00 3.84 26.15
N GLU A 113 -21.58 2.72 26.73
CA GLU A 113 -22.40 1.54 26.83
C GLU A 113 -23.73 1.94 27.45
N PRO A 114 -24.87 1.58 26.87
CA PRO A 114 -26.15 1.82 27.52
C PRO A 114 -26.11 1.05 28.84
N GLY A 115 -26.12 1.80 29.94
CA GLY A 115 -26.00 1.27 31.28
C GLY A 115 -26.93 0.08 31.46
N GLY A 116 -26.40 -1.05 31.96
CA GLY A 116 -27.13 -2.25 32.24
C GLY A 116 -28.36 -1.94 33.08
N ASN A 117 -29.49 -2.21 32.50
CA ASN A 117 -30.79 -1.97 33.13
C ASN A 117 -30.87 -2.87 34.35
N GLY A 118 -30.93 -2.25 35.54
CA GLY A 118 -31.04 -2.94 36.81
C GLY A 118 -32.19 -3.93 36.80
N VAL A 119 -31.87 -5.16 37.09
CA VAL A 119 -32.84 -6.21 37.38
C VAL A 119 -33.67 -5.75 38.57
N ARG A 120 -34.90 -5.30 38.30
CA ARG A 120 -35.89 -5.08 39.38
C ARG A 120 -36.26 -6.44 39.93
N GLY A 121 -35.74 -6.79 41.11
CA GLY A 121 -36.17 -7.91 41.88
C GLY A 121 -37.66 -7.81 42.17
N ARG A 122 -38.46 -8.71 41.63
CA ARG A 122 -39.83 -8.90 42.04
C ARG A 122 -39.83 -9.52 43.42
N GLY A 123 -40.19 -8.72 44.41
CA GLY A 123 -40.48 -9.21 45.78
C GLY A 123 -41.61 -10.22 45.73
N SER A 124 -41.28 -11.43 46.07
CA SER A 124 -42.30 -12.51 46.36
C SER A 124 -43.01 -12.19 47.63
N ARG A 125 -44.30 -11.81 47.57
CA ARG A 125 -45.18 -11.75 48.75
C ARG A 125 -45.59 -13.16 49.05
N ILE A 126 -45.05 -13.71 50.11
CA ILE A 126 -45.58 -14.91 50.76
C ILE A 126 -46.78 -14.47 51.58
N ARG A 127 -47.95 -14.93 51.20
CA ARG A 127 -49.13 -14.87 52.07
C ARG A 127 -49.10 -16.10 52.99
N SER A 128 -48.94 -15.84 54.28
CA SER A 128 -49.26 -16.83 55.31
C SER A 128 -50.75 -16.87 55.55
N ILE A 129 -51.28 -18.06 55.63
CA ILE A 129 -52.56 -18.38 56.23
C ILE A 129 -52.26 -19.03 57.57
#